data_cd45389915d0ea906eeb1ff56d0e0ef0
#
_entry.id   cd45389915d0ea906eeb1ff56d0e0ef0
#
_cell.length_a   1.000
_cell.length_b   1.000
_cell.length_c   1.000
_cell.angle_alpha   90.00
_cell.angle_beta   90.00
_cell.angle_gamma   90.00
#
_symmetry.space_group_name_H-M   'P 1'
#
loop_
_entity.id
_entity.type
_entity.pdbx_description
1 polymer ?
#
loop_
_entity_poly.entity_id
_entity_poly.type
_entity_poly.pdbx_seq_one_letter_code
_entity_poly.pdbx_strand_id
1 'polypeptide(L)'
;MVDDLLRTKGLSLRYPSGTLALDELTVDVPRGSVGLVGANGAGKTTLLRLALGQLRPTAGTIEVVGRAVADDPIGVRAHIGFMPEHDCLPSDQTAADVVATLGELAGLPPRAARQRASEVLDLVGLDEARFRPIGGFSTGMRQRTKLAQAIVADPEVVLLDEPTAGLDPIGREEMLALVGRLADFGISALVATHLLDDVQRVCDQVVMIDGGKLRHAGATQALLHRTGALRVEVNDGAGRLADLLGVAGVAVTVVDDSTLDVRVDGDGGHVLDLVRDGADDLGLALHALTTRRTSLDELFLDQPQ
;
A
#
# COMPACT_ATOMS: atom_id res chain seq x y z
N MET A 1 -1.89 19.88 17.69
CA MET A 1 -2.50 18.55 17.62
C MET A 1 -2.10 18.00 16.27
N VAL A 2 -1.50 16.83 16.21
CA VAL A 2 -1.18 16.20 14.93
C VAL A 2 -2.53 15.75 14.36
N ASP A 3 -2.97 16.40 13.27
CA ASP A 3 -4.20 16.00 12.57
C ASP A 3 -3.91 14.68 11.86
N ASP A 4 -4.41 13.58 12.42
CA ASP A 4 -4.30 12.27 11.77
C ASP A 4 -5.13 12.24 10.49
N LEU A 5 -4.63 11.49 9.48
CA LEU A 5 -5.36 11.20 8.26
C LEU A 5 -6.64 10.42 8.59
N LEU A 6 -6.48 9.37 9.41
CA LEU A 6 -7.56 8.50 9.84
C LEU A 6 -7.30 8.02 11.27
N ARG A 7 -8.32 7.98 12.11
CA ARG A 7 -8.27 7.44 13.46
C ARG A 7 -9.42 6.48 13.69
N THR A 8 -9.13 5.33 14.30
CA THR A 8 -10.15 4.37 14.70
C THR A 8 -10.01 4.01 16.18
N LYS A 9 -11.13 3.74 16.85
CA LYS A 9 -11.17 3.30 18.25
C LYS A 9 -12.16 2.15 18.39
N GLY A 10 -11.64 0.93 18.63
CA GLY A 10 -12.43 -0.29 18.80
C GLY A 10 -13.34 -0.57 17.59
N LEU A 11 -12.91 -0.19 16.38
CA LEU A 11 -13.72 -0.24 15.18
C LEU A 11 -14.01 -1.68 14.78
N SER A 12 -15.28 -2.05 14.76
CA SER A 12 -15.72 -3.39 14.36
C SER A 12 -16.80 -3.32 13.30
N LEU A 13 -16.73 -4.21 12.32
CA LEU A 13 -17.79 -4.40 11.34
C LEU A 13 -18.09 -5.87 11.13
N ARG A 14 -19.35 -6.24 11.34
CA ARG A 14 -19.91 -7.53 10.96
C ARG A 14 -20.91 -7.36 9.82
N TYR A 15 -20.68 -8.03 8.71
CA TYR A 15 -21.62 -8.04 7.59
C TYR A 15 -22.88 -8.84 7.92
N PRO A 16 -24.03 -8.59 7.23
CA PRO A 16 -25.26 -9.37 7.41
C PRO A 16 -25.07 -10.88 7.15
N SER A 17 -24.08 -11.26 6.34
CA SER A 17 -23.66 -12.67 6.13
C SER A 17 -23.10 -13.35 7.37
N GLY A 18 -22.82 -12.59 8.46
CA GLY A 18 -22.16 -13.08 9.66
C GLY A 18 -20.64 -12.87 9.68
N THR A 19 -20.03 -12.52 8.54
CA THR A 19 -18.58 -12.31 8.42
C THR A 19 -18.14 -11.11 9.23
N LEU A 20 -17.22 -11.29 10.18
CA LEU A 20 -16.56 -10.23 10.94
C LEU A 20 -15.38 -9.75 10.10
N ALA A 21 -15.51 -8.56 9.51
CA ALA A 21 -14.51 -8.01 8.60
C ALA A 21 -13.50 -7.11 9.30
N LEU A 22 -13.89 -6.45 10.39
CA LEU A 22 -13.01 -5.72 11.30
C LEU A 22 -13.37 -6.08 12.73
N ASP A 23 -12.36 -6.28 13.57
CA ASP A 23 -12.49 -6.74 14.95
C ASP A 23 -11.66 -5.85 15.88
N GLU A 24 -12.35 -4.91 16.56
CA GLU A 24 -11.79 -3.97 17.54
C GLU A 24 -10.56 -3.18 17.04
N LEU A 25 -10.51 -2.85 15.74
CA LEU A 25 -9.39 -2.14 15.13
C LEU A 25 -9.23 -0.76 15.78
N THR A 26 -8.08 -0.54 16.43
CA THR A 26 -7.68 0.76 17.01
C THR A 26 -6.34 1.16 16.41
N VAL A 27 -6.33 2.25 15.64
CA VAL A 27 -5.13 2.78 14.99
C VAL A 27 -5.26 4.26 14.73
N ASP A 28 -4.17 5.00 14.90
CA ASP A 28 -3.99 6.38 14.45
C ASP A 28 -3.08 6.35 13.21
N VAL A 29 -3.61 6.79 12.08
CA VAL A 29 -2.92 6.84 10.78
C VAL A 29 -2.48 8.29 10.56
N PRO A 30 -1.17 8.59 10.54
CA PRO A 30 -0.70 9.96 10.38
C PRO A 30 -0.97 10.51 8.97
N ARG A 31 -0.88 11.83 8.79
CA ARG A 31 -0.85 12.45 7.47
C ARG A 31 0.42 12.05 6.71
N GLY A 32 0.38 12.16 5.39
CA GLY A 32 1.45 11.77 4.47
C GLY A 32 1.07 10.56 3.63
N SER A 33 2.06 9.80 3.19
CA SER A 33 1.83 8.58 2.41
C SER A 33 1.88 7.35 3.32
N VAL A 34 0.75 6.66 3.45
CA VAL A 34 0.59 5.52 4.35
C VAL A 34 0.11 4.30 3.59
N GLY A 35 0.80 3.18 3.74
CA GLY A 35 0.39 1.88 3.21
C GLY A 35 -0.56 1.17 4.16
N LEU A 36 -1.72 0.73 3.65
CA LEU A 36 -2.63 -0.18 4.35
C LEU A 36 -2.44 -1.58 3.76
N VAL A 37 -1.74 -2.44 4.48
CA VAL A 37 -1.26 -3.72 3.97
C VAL A 37 -1.99 -4.89 4.63
N GLY A 38 -2.29 -5.90 3.84
CA GLY A 38 -2.90 -7.14 4.33
C GLY A 38 -3.31 -8.05 3.18
N ALA A 39 -3.47 -9.33 3.47
CA ALA A 39 -3.95 -10.31 2.50
C ALA A 39 -5.35 -9.97 1.96
N ASN A 40 -5.76 -10.65 0.90
CA ASN A 40 -7.13 -10.52 0.40
C ASN A 40 -8.12 -11.00 1.49
N GLY A 41 -9.15 -10.18 1.75
CA GLY A 41 -10.09 -10.44 2.84
C GLY A 41 -9.64 -9.95 4.22
N ALA A 42 -8.46 -9.36 4.39
CA ALA A 42 -7.97 -8.84 5.66
C ALA A 42 -8.80 -7.66 6.24
N GLY A 43 -9.68 -7.04 5.44
CA GLY A 43 -10.53 -5.93 5.89
C GLY A 43 -10.16 -4.57 5.29
N LYS A 44 -9.15 -4.47 4.41
CA LYS A 44 -8.68 -3.21 3.80
C LYS A 44 -9.81 -2.40 3.14
N THR A 45 -10.46 -2.97 2.13
CA THR A 45 -11.59 -2.32 1.43
C THR A 45 -12.75 -2.00 2.37
N THR A 46 -12.97 -2.83 3.41
CA THR A 46 -13.99 -2.56 4.44
C THR A 46 -13.65 -1.30 5.24
N LEU A 47 -12.38 -1.14 5.64
CA LEU A 47 -11.93 0.06 6.33
C LEU A 47 -12.10 1.31 5.44
N LEU A 48 -11.72 1.23 4.15
CA LEU A 48 -11.91 2.34 3.21
C LEU A 48 -13.39 2.71 3.04
N ARG A 49 -14.29 1.73 2.94
CA ARG A 49 -15.75 1.97 2.84
C ARG A 49 -16.34 2.59 4.11
N LEU A 50 -15.82 2.23 5.29
CA LEU A 50 -16.19 2.87 6.55
C LEU A 50 -15.69 4.32 6.60
N ALA A 51 -14.46 4.59 6.17
CA ALA A 51 -13.90 5.93 6.07
C ALA A 51 -14.72 6.84 5.12
N LEU A 52 -15.25 6.27 4.04
CA LEU A 52 -16.14 6.95 3.10
C LEU A 52 -17.59 7.13 3.63
N GLY A 53 -17.91 6.55 4.79
CA GLY A 53 -19.28 6.53 5.31
C GLY A 53 -20.27 5.74 4.44
N GLN A 54 -19.78 4.82 3.60
CA GLN A 54 -20.60 3.89 2.81
C GLN A 54 -21.15 2.74 3.66
N LEU A 55 -20.44 2.42 4.75
CA LEU A 55 -20.84 1.43 5.75
C LEU A 55 -20.95 2.10 7.12
N ARG A 56 -21.77 1.53 7.99
CA ARG A 56 -21.83 1.92 9.40
C ARG A 56 -21.14 0.87 10.24
N PRO A 57 -20.26 1.23 11.17
CA PRO A 57 -19.62 0.27 12.05
C PRO A 57 -20.64 -0.43 12.94
N THR A 58 -20.38 -1.68 13.28
CA THR A 58 -21.17 -2.42 14.27
C THR A 58 -20.84 -1.96 15.70
N ALA A 59 -19.57 -1.58 15.92
CA ALA A 59 -19.09 -0.99 17.18
C ALA A 59 -17.88 -0.09 16.90
N GLY A 60 -17.52 0.77 17.88
CA GLY A 60 -16.38 1.68 17.79
C GLY A 60 -16.65 2.90 16.93
N THR A 61 -15.59 3.65 16.65
CA THR A 61 -15.66 4.94 15.91
C THR A 61 -14.57 5.04 14.87
N ILE A 62 -14.83 5.87 13.85
CA ILE A 62 -13.87 6.23 12.81
C ILE A 62 -13.94 7.73 12.53
N GLU A 63 -12.79 8.37 12.50
CA GLU A 63 -12.60 9.77 12.14
C GLU A 63 -11.67 9.86 10.93
N VAL A 64 -11.93 10.79 10.02
CA VAL A 64 -11.06 11.11 8.88
C VAL A 64 -10.82 12.61 8.86
N VAL A 65 -9.56 13.02 8.74
CA VAL A 65 -9.10 14.42 8.82
C VAL A 65 -9.74 15.20 10.01
N GLY A 66 -9.76 14.53 11.18
CA GLY A 66 -10.28 15.08 12.42
C GLY A 66 -11.82 15.17 12.50
N ARG A 67 -12.56 14.56 11.56
CA ARG A 67 -14.03 14.58 11.50
C ARG A 67 -14.61 13.20 11.74
N ALA A 68 -15.57 13.09 12.64
CA ALA A 68 -16.28 11.83 12.89
C ALA A 68 -17.19 11.49 11.69
N VAL A 69 -16.94 10.32 11.07
CA VAL A 69 -17.72 9.89 9.90
C VAL A 69 -19.19 9.66 10.22
N ALA A 70 -19.50 9.24 11.44
CA ALA A 70 -20.87 8.99 11.87
C ALA A 70 -21.73 10.26 11.93
N ASP A 71 -21.12 11.39 12.24
CA ASP A 71 -21.82 12.66 12.47
C ASP A 71 -22.07 13.42 11.16
N ASP A 72 -21.09 13.45 10.27
CA ASP A 72 -21.17 14.14 8.98
C ASP A 72 -20.47 13.37 7.85
N PRO A 73 -21.05 12.27 7.37
CA PRO A 73 -20.45 11.48 6.31
C PRO A 73 -20.37 12.21 4.96
N ILE A 74 -21.20 13.24 4.73
CA ILE A 74 -21.16 14.03 3.50
C ILE A 74 -19.99 15.02 3.57
N GLY A 75 -19.88 15.76 4.68
CA GLY A 75 -18.78 16.69 4.89
C GLY A 75 -17.42 16.00 4.91
N VAL A 76 -17.34 14.79 5.48
CA VAL A 76 -16.10 13.98 5.43
C VAL A 76 -15.74 13.65 3.99
N ARG A 77 -16.68 13.19 3.15
CA ARG A 77 -16.42 12.87 1.73
C ARG A 77 -15.96 14.08 0.91
N ALA A 78 -16.32 15.29 1.28
CA ALA A 78 -15.85 16.51 0.60
C ALA A 78 -14.32 16.69 0.70
N HIS A 79 -13.67 16.04 1.67
CA HIS A 79 -12.20 16.09 1.87
C HIS A 79 -11.49 14.84 1.35
N ILE A 80 -12.23 13.86 0.82
CA ILE A 80 -11.68 12.55 0.41
C ILE A 80 -11.82 12.36 -1.09
N GLY A 81 -10.71 12.04 -1.75
CA GLY A 81 -10.72 11.40 -3.06
C GLY A 81 -10.70 9.88 -2.94
N PHE A 82 -11.35 9.17 -3.83
CA PHE A 82 -11.37 7.71 -3.79
C PHE A 82 -11.10 7.09 -5.16
N MET A 83 -10.16 6.18 -5.18
CA MET A 83 -9.84 5.32 -6.32
C MET A 83 -10.18 3.87 -5.97
N PRO A 84 -11.29 3.31 -6.48
CA PRO A 84 -11.68 1.94 -6.21
C PRO A 84 -10.83 0.93 -7.00
N GLU A 85 -10.69 -0.29 -6.47
CA GLU A 85 -10.07 -1.41 -7.17
C GLU A 85 -10.81 -1.74 -8.47
N HIS A 86 -12.13 -1.91 -8.38
CA HIS A 86 -12.96 -2.32 -9.52
C HIS A 86 -13.09 -1.22 -10.58
N ASP A 87 -13.38 -1.63 -11.79
CA ASP A 87 -13.69 -0.70 -12.88
C ASP A 87 -15.03 0.01 -12.60
N CYS A 88 -14.95 1.34 -12.58
CA CYS A 88 -16.09 2.22 -12.30
C CYS A 88 -16.29 3.27 -13.40
N LEU A 89 -15.49 3.20 -14.48
CA LEU A 89 -15.47 4.19 -15.52
C LEU A 89 -16.47 3.85 -16.65
N PRO A 90 -17.32 4.82 -17.08
CA PRO A 90 -18.22 4.61 -18.19
C PRO A 90 -17.43 4.45 -19.50
N SER A 91 -17.64 3.35 -20.22
CA SER A 91 -16.87 2.98 -21.40
C SER A 91 -17.16 3.83 -22.65
N ASP A 92 -18.32 4.46 -22.69
CA ASP A 92 -18.83 5.27 -23.82
C ASP A 92 -18.49 6.76 -23.72
N GLN A 93 -17.93 7.20 -22.60
CA GLN A 93 -17.53 8.58 -22.35
C GLN A 93 -16.02 8.76 -22.49
N THR A 94 -15.57 10.01 -22.65
CA THR A 94 -14.15 10.36 -22.62
C THR A 94 -13.67 10.58 -21.18
N ALA A 95 -12.37 10.39 -20.92
CA ALA A 95 -11.81 10.69 -19.62
C ALA A 95 -11.97 12.18 -19.26
N ALA A 96 -11.86 13.08 -20.24
CA ALA A 96 -12.06 14.51 -20.05
C ALA A 96 -13.48 14.83 -19.55
N ASP A 97 -14.51 14.22 -20.15
CA ASP A 97 -15.90 14.46 -19.74
C ASP A 97 -16.20 13.87 -18.36
N VAL A 98 -15.74 12.64 -18.10
CA VAL A 98 -15.96 11.96 -16.83
C VAL A 98 -15.32 12.74 -15.68
N VAL A 99 -14.04 13.12 -15.80
CA VAL A 99 -13.32 13.81 -14.74
C VAL A 99 -13.88 15.22 -14.53
N ALA A 100 -14.27 15.94 -15.61
CA ALA A 100 -14.93 17.24 -15.49
C ALA A 100 -16.29 17.12 -14.79
N THR A 101 -17.11 16.12 -15.14
CA THR A 101 -18.42 15.87 -14.49
C THR A 101 -18.25 15.60 -13.00
N LEU A 102 -17.23 14.81 -12.61
CA LEU A 102 -16.96 14.55 -11.19
C LEU A 102 -16.50 15.81 -10.45
N GLY A 103 -15.74 16.69 -11.10
CA GLY A 103 -15.40 18.01 -10.56
C GLY A 103 -16.65 18.89 -10.35
N GLU A 104 -17.60 18.87 -11.28
CA GLU A 104 -18.88 19.58 -11.13
C GLU A 104 -19.72 19.00 -9.98
N LEU A 105 -19.79 17.67 -9.86
CA LEU A 105 -20.49 16.99 -8.75
C LEU A 105 -19.85 17.27 -7.40
N ALA A 106 -18.54 17.52 -7.36
CA ALA A 106 -17.83 17.96 -6.16
C ALA A 106 -18.04 19.46 -5.83
N GLY A 107 -18.77 20.21 -6.69
CA GLY A 107 -19.13 21.60 -6.44
C GLY A 107 -18.31 22.63 -7.22
N LEU A 108 -17.42 22.22 -8.13
CA LEU A 108 -16.70 23.15 -8.98
C LEU A 108 -17.64 23.74 -10.05
N PRO A 109 -17.56 25.05 -10.35
CA PRO A 109 -18.26 25.61 -11.50
C PRO A 109 -17.84 24.93 -12.80
N PRO A 110 -18.72 24.77 -13.82
CA PRO A 110 -18.43 23.98 -15.02
C PRO A 110 -17.15 24.35 -15.77
N ARG A 111 -16.81 25.64 -15.80
CA ARG A 111 -15.56 26.10 -16.42
C ARG A 111 -14.33 25.70 -15.60
N ALA A 112 -14.39 25.85 -14.29
CA ALA A 112 -13.32 25.45 -13.37
C ALA A 112 -13.14 23.92 -13.36
N ALA A 113 -14.23 23.16 -13.38
CA ALA A 113 -14.20 21.70 -13.44
C ALA A 113 -13.48 21.19 -14.69
N ARG A 114 -13.77 21.77 -15.87
CA ARG A 114 -13.08 21.41 -17.12
C ARG A 114 -11.60 21.77 -17.09
N GLN A 115 -11.26 22.95 -16.58
CA GLN A 115 -9.85 23.34 -16.42
C GLN A 115 -9.13 22.38 -15.48
N ARG A 116 -9.71 22.12 -14.30
CA ARG A 116 -9.11 21.20 -13.32
C ARG A 116 -9.01 19.76 -13.86
N ALA A 117 -10.03 19.29 -14.59
CA ALA A 117 -9.96 18.00 -15.28
C ALA A 117 -8.79 17.93 -16.27
N SER A 118 -8.57 18.99 -17.05
CA SER A 118 -7.40 19.04 -17.96
C SER A 118 -6.10 18.96 -17.19
N GLU A 119 -5.93 19.73 -16.10
CA GLU A 119 -4.72 19.74 -15.27
C GLU A 119 -4.42 18.38 -14.66
N VAL A 120 -5.43 17.71 -14.07
CA VAL A 120 -5.20 16.39 -13.45
C VAL A 120 -4.99 15.29 -14.46
N LEU A 121 -5.61 15.37 -15.64
CA LEU A 121 -5.40 14.42 -16.74
C LEU A 121 -4.01 14.56 -17.37
N ASP A 122 -3.50 15.80 -17.48
CA ASP A 122 -2.10 16.05 -17.84
C ASP A 122 -1.13 15.51 -16.77
N LEU A 123 -1.43 15.71 -15.49
CA LEU A 123 -0.63 15.21 -14.38
C LEU A 123 -0.46 13.68 -14.42
N VAL A 124 -1.53 12.95 -14.76
CA VAL A 124 -1.48 11.49 -14.85
C VAL A 124 -1.01 10.98 -16.23
N GLY A 125 -0.62 11.87 -17.15
CA GLY A 125 -0.04 11.53 -18.45
C GLY A 125 -1.04 10.90 -19.42
N LEU A 126 -2.27 11.41 -19.48
CA LEU A 126 -3.26 10.94 -20.47
C LEU A 126 -3.31 11.81 -21.73
N ASP A 127 -2.65 12.95 -21.74
CA ASP A 127 -2.47 13.85 -22.89
C ASP A 127 -3.68 13.84 -23.88
N GLU A 128 -3.44 13.64 -25.17
CA GLU A 128 -4.48 13.56 -26.19
C GLU A 128 -5.42 12.35 -26.06
N ALA A 129 -4.98 11.30 -25.35
CA ALA A 129 -5.81 10.11 -25.16
C ALA A 129 -7.09 10.39 -24.36
N ARG A 130 -7.07 11.43 -23.50
CA ARG A 130 -8.22 11.85 -22.68
C ARG A 130 -9.48 12.18 -23.49
N PHE A 131 -9.36 12.49 -24.77
CA PHE A 131 -10.49 12.79 -25.67
C PHE A 131 -11.06 11.58 -26.40
N ARG A 132 -10.50 10.39 -26.18
CA ARG A 132 -11.01 9.14 -26.74
C ARG A 132 -11.93 8.44 -25.72
N PRO A 133 -12.91 7.63 -26.19
CA PRO A 133 -13.75 6.81 -25.32
C PRO A 133 -12.92 5.87 -24.44
N ILE A 134 -13.26 5.80 -23.16
CA ILE A 134 -12.57 4.98 -22.14
C ILE A 134 -12.62 3.48 -22.48
N GLY A 135 -13.65 3.03 -23.19
CA GLY A 135 -13.75 1.63 -23.66
C GLY A 135 -12.54 1.13 -24.42
N GLY A 136 -11.80 2.03 -25.11
CA GLY A 136 -10.57 1.72 -25.83
C GLY A 136 -9.28 1.88 -25.00
N PHE A 137 -9.36 2.13 -23.70
CA PHE A 137 -8.19 2.35 -22.85
C PHE A 137 -7.52 1.04 -22.43
N SER A 138 -6.18 1.06 -22.34
CA SER A 138 -5.43 0.02 -21.64
C SER A 138 -5.75 0.03 -20.13
N THR A 139 -5.38 -1.03 -19.42
CA THR A 139 -5.52 -1.08 -17.95
C THR A 139 -4.81 0.10 -17.29
N GLY A 140 -3.57 0.42 -17.71
CA GLY A 140 -2.83 1.57 -17.19
C GLY A 140 -3.53 2.90 -17.42
N MET A 141 -4.11 3.13 -18.60
CA MET A 141 -4.88 4.35 -18.89
C MET A 141 -6.14 4.44 -18.02
N ARG A 142 -6.84 3.32 -17.76
CA ARG A 142 -7.99 3.30 -16.84
C ARG A 142 -7.57 3.60 -15.41
N GLN A 143 -6.49 3.02 -14.91
CA GLN A 143 -5.98 3.29 -13.56
C GLN A 143 -5.58 4.77 -13.40
N ARG A 144 -4.90 5.36 -14.40
CA ARG A 144 -4.58 6.79 -14.42
C ARG A 144 -5.83 7.67 -14.43
N THR A 145 -6.88 7.28 -15.18
CA THR A 145 -8.16 8.00 -15.17
C THR A 145 -8.83 7.92 -13.79
N LYS A 146 -8.80 6.74 -13.14
CA LYS A 146 -9.32 6.59 -11.77
C LYS A 146 -8.54 7.42 -10.75
N LEU A 147 -7.23 7.57 -10.91
CA LEU A 147 -6.44 8.47 -10.07
C LEU A 147 -6.84 9.94 -10.32
N ALA A 148 -6.96 10.35 -11.58
CA ALA A 148 -7.40 11.70 -11.94
C ALA A 148 -8.78 12.03 -11.34
N GLN A 149 -9.76 11.10 -11.41
CA GLN A 149 -11.06 11.29 -10.77
C GLN A 149 -10.95 11.45 -9.25
N ALA A 150 -10.03 10.75 -8.60
CA ALA A 150 -9.86 10.85 -7.15
C ALA A 150 -9.31 12.22 -6.71
N ILE A 151 -8.50 12.88 -7.56
CA ILE A 151 -7.81 14.13 -7.20
C ILE A 151 -8.43 15.40 -7.82
N VAL A 152 -9.46 15.27 -8.67
CA VAL A 152 -10.03 16.41 -9.37
C VAL A 152 -10.66 17.46 -8.44
N ALA A 153 -11.22 17.01 -7.33
CA ALA A 153 -11.87 17.87 -6.33
C ALA A 153 -10.89 18.53 -5.34
N ASP A 154 -9.57 18.38 -5.54
CA ASP A 154 -8.53 18.89 -4.63
C ASP A 154 -8.70 18.40 -3.18
N PRO A 155 -8.75 17.07 -2.95
CA PRO A 155 -9.02 16.52 -1.64
C PRO A 155 -7.82 16.69 -0.69
N GLU A 156 -8.05 16.68 0.63
CA GLU A 156 -6.98 16.63 1.64
C GLU A 156 -6.34 15.24 1.71
N VAL A 157 -7.13 14.20 1.41
CA VAL A 157 -6.68 12.81 1.44
C VAL A 157 -7.26 12.01 0.27
N VAL A 158 -6.46 11.10 -0.28
CA VAL A 158 -6.94 10.10 -1.23
C VAL A 158 -6.84 8.70 -0.64
N LEU A 159 -7.90 7.93 -0.84
CA LEU A 159 -7.96 6.52 -0.52
C LEU A 159 -7.81 5.74 -1.82
N LEU A 160 -6.75 4.97 -1.96
CA LEU A 160 -6.39 4.21 -3.16
C LEU A 160 -6.52 2.72 -2.85
N ASP A 161 -7.48 2.04 -3.49
CA ASP A 161 -7.70 0.61 -3.32
C ASP A 161 -7.07 -0.15 -4.48
N GLU A 162 -5.96 -0.86 -4.22
CA GLU A 162 -5.15 -1.62 -5.17
C GLU A 162 -4.78 -0.82 -6.45
N PRO A 163 -4.10 0.35 -6.33
CA PRO A 163 -3.89 1.25 -7.47
C PRO A 163 -3.04 0.65 -8.60
N THR A 164 -2.22 -0.34 -8.30
CA THR A 164 -1.31 -1.00 -9.25
C THR A 164 -1.88 -2.31 -9.80
N ALA A 165 -3.11 -2.69 -9.41
CA ALA A 165 -3.71 -3.96 -9.83
C ALA A 165 -3.84 -4.06 -11.36
N GLY A 166 -3.39 -5.20 -11.92
CA GLY A 166 -3.49 -5.50 -13.35
C GLY A 166 -2.55 -4.72 -14.25
N LEU A 167 -1.59 -3.98 -13.69
CA LEU A 167 -0.55 -3.28 -14.45
C LEU A 167 0.63 -4.20 -14.75
N ASP A 168 1.23 -3.97 -15.91
CA ASP A 168 2.55 -4.52 -16.21
C ASP A 168 3.64 -3.83 -15.36
N PRO A 169 4.87 -4.34 -15.30
CA PRO A 169 5.92 -3.77 -14.45
C PRO A 169 6.21 -2.30 -14.71
N ILE A 170 6.17 -1.85 -15.96
CA ILE A 170 6.42 -0.45 -16.33
C ILE A 170 5.26 0.44 -15.86
N GLY A 171 4.02 0.05 -16.16
CA GLY A 171 2.83 0.78 -15.72
C GLY A 171 2.71 0.85 -14.20
N ARG A 172 3.16 -0.20 -13.48
CA ARG A 172 3.23 -0.21 -12.01
C ARG A 172 4.19 0.85 -11.49
N GLU A 173 5.42 0.91 -12.04
CA GLU A 173 6.41 1.93 -11.65
C GLU A 173 5.89 3.35 -11.90
N GLU A 174 5.28 3.58 -13.06
CA GLU A 174 4.70 4.87 -13.41
C GLU A 174 3.55 5.26 -12.49
N MET A 175 2.68 4.32 -12.10
CA MET A 175 1.59 4.56 -11.15
C MET A 175 2.12 4.89 -9.76
N LEU A 176 3.12 4.14 -9.28
CA LEU A 176 3.76 4.41 -7.99
C LEU A 176 4.43 5.79 -7.97
N ALA A 177 5.09 6.19 -9.06
CA ALA A 177 5.66 7.53 -9.18
C ALA A 177 4.58 8.62 -9.13
N LEU A 178 3.40 8.40 -9.73
CA LEU A 178 2.27 9.33 -9.64
C LEU A 178 1.74 9.42 -8.20
N VAL A 179 1.58 8.29 -7.51
CA VAL A 179 1.13 8.26 -6.11
C VAL A 179 2.12 9.00 -5.21
N GLY A 180 3.42 8.78 -5.38
CA GLY A 180 4.46 9.48 -4.61
C GLY A 180 4.43 11.00 -4.78
N ARG A 181 4.06 11.49 -5.97
CA ARG A 181 3.94 12.93 -6.25
C ARG A 181 2.74 13.62 -5.60
N LEU A 182 1.76 12.89 -5.09
CA LEU A 182 0.59 13.49 -4.43
C LEU A 182 0.99 14.34 -3.23
N ALA A 183 2.06 13.95 -2.53
CA ALA A 183 2.62 14.71 -1.42
C ALA A 183 3.09 16.12 -1.84
N ASP A 184 3.60 16.29 -3.07
CA ASP A 184 4.04 17.59 -3.61
C ASP A 184 2.87 18.57 -3.74
N PHE A 185 1.64 18.07 -3.82
CA PHE A 185 0.39 18.84 -3.87
C PHE A 185 -0.28 18.98 -2.50
N GLY A 186 0.35 18.51 -1.42
CA GLY A 186 -0.19 18.54 -0.06
C GLY A 186 -1.31 17.50 0.17
N ILE A 187 -1.48 16.54 -0.73
CA ILE A 187 -2.48 15.48 -0.63
C ILE A 187 -1.88 14.29 0.12
N SER A 188 -2.49 13.91 1.24
CA SER A 188 -2.14 12.66 1.93
C SER A 188 -2.73 11.45 1.21
N ALA A 189 -2.04 10.31 1.21
CA ALA A 189 -2.50 9.10 0.54
C ALA A 189 -2.56 7.91 1.50
N LEU A 190 -3.70 7.20 1.51
CA LEU A 190 -3.81 5.87 2.12
C LEU A 190 -3.89 4.83 0.99
N VAL A 191 -2.81 4.09 0.80
CA VAL A 191 -2.65 3.10 -0.28
C VAL A 191 -2.95 1.71 0.26
N ALA A 192 -4.13 1.18 -0.04
CA ALA A 192 -4.49 -0.19 0.32
C ALA A 192 -3.97 -1.16 -0.74
N THR A 193 -3.12 -2.09 -0.34
CA THR A 193 -2.54 -3.09 -1.24
C THR A 193 -2.15 -4.36 -0.46
N HIS A 194 -2.01 -5.46 -1.19
CA HIS A 194 -1.41 -6.69 -0.67
C HIS A 194 0.08 -6.80 -1.01
N LEU A 195 0.65 -5.81 -1.74
CA LEU A 195 2.03 -5.79 -2.21
C LEU A 195 2.89 -4.88 -1.33
N LEU A 196 3.69 -5.46 -0.44
CA LEU A 196 4.57 -4.70 0.46
C LEU A 196 5.61 -3.87 -0.32
N ASP A 197 6.06 -4.37 -1.46
CA ASP A 197 7.01 -3.66 -2.33
C ASP A 197 6.47 -2.30 -2.81
N ASP A 198 5.18 -2.18 -3.09
CA ASP A 198 4.56 -0.91 -3.48
C ASP A 198 4.62 0.09 -2.33
N VAL A 199 4.28 -0.38 -1.12
CA VAL A 199 4.31 0.45 0.09
C VAL A 199 5.73 0.95 0.39
N GLN A 200 6.72 0.07 0.27
CA GLN A 200 8.14 0.42 0.50
C GLN A 200 8.65 1.54 -0.41
N ARG A 201 8.07 1.67 -1.59
CA ARG A 201 8.50 2.67 -2.58
C ARG A 201 7.88 4.04 -2.40
N VAL A 202 6.64 4.10 -1.90
CA VAL A 202 5.86 5.35 -1.91
C VAL A 202 5.29 5.74 -0.57
N CYS A 203 5.41 4.90 0.48
CA CYS A 203 4.82 5.16 1.78
C CYS A 203 5.87 5.26 2.88
N ASP A 204 5.80 6.32 3.68
CA ASP A 204 6.66 6.53 4.86
C ASP A 204 6.22 5.70 6.05
N GLN A 205 4.92 5.42 6.14
CA GLN A 205 4.28 4.69 7.22
C GLN A 205 3.51 3.50 6.67
N VAL A 206 3.34 2.48 7.50
CA VAL A 206 2.57 1.27 7.18
C VAL A 206 1.64 0.89 8.30
N VAL A 207 0.43 0.49 7.95
CA VAL A 207 -0.56 -0.14 8.81
C VAL A 207 -0.84 -1.52 8.25
N MET A 208 -0.54 -2.56 9.02
CA MET A 208 -0.80 -3.95 8.62
C MET A 208 -2.03 -4.47 9.33
N ILE A 209 -2.95 -5.03 8.57
CA ILE A 209 -4.17 -5.68 9.09
C ILE A 209 -4.25 -7.12 8.60
N ASP A 210 -4.72 -7.99 9.49
CA ASP A 210 -4.98 -9.39 9.19
C ASP A 210 -6.19 -9.89 9.97
N GLY A 211 -7.10 -10.61 9.29
CA GLY A 211 -8.34 -11.08 9.91
C GLY A 211 -9.14 -9.96 10.61
N GLY A 212 -9.09 -8.74 10.08
CA GLY A 212 -9.77 -7.57 10.63
C GLY A 212 -9.09 -6.91 11.83
N LYS A 213 -7.93 -7.38 12.28
CA LYS A 213 -7.18 -6.86 13.43
C LYS A 213 -5.91 -6.13 13.01
N LEU A 214 -5.52 -5.15 13.81
CA LEU A 214 -4.22 -4.49 13.67
C LEU A 214 -3.09 -5.48 14.01
N ARG A 215 -2.12 -5.62 13.12
CA ARG A 215 -0.90 -6.39 13.33
C ARG A 215 0.30 -5.49 13.59
N HIS A 216 0.42 -4.43 12.81
CA HIS A 216 1.51 -3.47 12.95
C HIS A 216 1.07 -2.08 12.49
N ALA A 217 1.61 -1.04 13.13
CA ALA A 217 1.54 0.34 12.65
C ALA A 217 2.86 1.03 12.99
N GLY A 218 3.45 1.73 12.02
CA GLY A 218 4.72 2.42 12.22
C GLY A 218 5.41 2.81 10.93
N ALA A 219 6.65 3.30 11.06
CA ALA A 219 7.47 3.67 9.91
C ALA A 219 7.79 2.45 9.03
N THR A 220 7.66 2.62 7.71
CA THR A 220 7.92 1.55 6.74
C THR A 220 9.35 1.03 6.84
N GLN A 221 10.32 1.93 7.06
CA GLN A 221 11.72 1.54 7.25
C GLN A 221 11.93 0.65 8.49
N ALA A 222 11.22 0.90 9.59
CA ALA A 222 11.34 0.08 10.80
C ALA A 222 10.84 -1.37 10.57
N LEU A 223 9.86 -1.54 9.70
CA LEU A 223 9.38 -2.86 9.30
C LEU A 223 10.44 -3.60 8.47
N LEU A 224 11.11 -2.90 7.56
CA LEU A 224 12.19 -3.46 6.73
C LEU A 224 13.38 -3.95 7.56
N HIS A 225 13.76 -3.19 8.58
CA HIS A 225 14.86 -3.61 9.47
C HIS A 225 14.52 -4.85 10.30
N ARG A 226 13.23 -5.12 10.56
CA ARG A 226 12.78 -6.34 11.24
C ARG A 226 12.72 -7.56 10.36
N THR A 227 12.64 -7.38 9.04
CA THR A 227 12.44 -8.45 8.05
C THR A 227 13.65 -8.67 7.16
N GLY A 228 14.79 -8.05 7.47
CA GLY A 228 16.03 -8.20 6.73
C GLY A 228 16.47 -9.67 6.68
N ALA A 229 16.28 -10.33 5.55
CA ALA A 229 16.90 -11.60 5.23
C ALA A 229 17.88 -11.39 4.09
N LEU A 230 19.07 -11.96 4.21
CA LEU A 230 20.06 -12.05 3.15
C LEU A 230 19.92 -13.40 2.48
N ARG A 231 19.71 -13.41 1.18
CA ARG A 231 19.87 -14.61 0.38
C ARG A 231 21.34 -14.76 0.01
N VAL A 232 21.89 -15.89 0.39
CA VAL A 232 23.29 -16.27 0.16
C VAL A 232 23.29 -17.41 -0.83
N GLU A 233 24.00 -17.27 -1.95
CA GLU A 233 24.18 -18.32 -2.94
C GLU A 233 25.65 -18.76 -2.95
N VAL A 234 25.87 -20.04 -2.74
CA VAL A 234 27.19 -20.69 -2.76
C VAL A 234 27.26 -21.78 -3.85
N ASN A 235 28.44 -22.29 -4.17
CA ASN A 235 28.58 -23.33 -5.18
C ASN A 235 27.88 -24.65 -4.79
N ASP A 236 28.06 -25.11 -3.55
CA ASP A 236 27.40 -26.24 -2.91
C ASP A 236 27.60 -26.15 -1.38
N GLY A 237 26.89 -26.96 -0.61
CA GLY A 237 27.11 -27.04 0.84
C GLY A 237 26.49 -25.92 1.65
N ALA A 238 25.38 -25.30 1.19
CA ALA A 238 24.60 -24.32 1.92
C ALA A 238 24.22 -24.81 3.34
N GLY A 239 23.95 -26.11 3.51
CA GLY A 239 23.66 -26.71 4.81
C GLY A 239 24.85 -26.61 5.79
N ARG A 240 26.11 -26.80 5.34
CA ARG A 240 27.28 -26.64 6.20
C ARG A 240 27.49 -25.21 6.66
N LEU A 241 27.24 -24.25 5.77
CA LEU A 241 27.29 -22.83 6.12
C LEU A 241 26.17 -22.47 7.09
N ALA A 242 24.97 -23.03 6.89
CA ALA A 242 23.84 -22.82 7.80
C ALA A 242 24.13 -23.34 9.21
N ASP A 243 24.73 -24.51 9.34
CA ASP A 243 25.13 -25.09 10.64
C ASP A 243 26.16 -24.20 11.36
N LEU A 244 27.16 -23.69 10.62
CA LEU A 244 28.18 -22.80 11.19
C LEU A 244 27.57 -21.48 11.68
N LEU A 245 26.71 -20.84 10.86
CA LEU A 245 26.01 -19.61 11.22
C LEU A 245 25.03 -19.82 12.37
N GLY A 246 24.39 -20.98 12.43
CA GLY A 246 23.51 -21.37 13.55
C GLY A 246 24.25 -21.46 14.88
N VAL A 247 25.47 -22.00 14.88
CA VAL A 247 26.35 -22.03 16.07
C VAL A 247 26.74 -20.61 16.51
N ALA A 248 26.87 -19.67 15.57
CA ALA A 248 27.11 -18.26 15.85
C ALA A 248 25.85 -17.49 16.30
N GLY A 249 24.70 -18.17 16.44
CA GLY A 249 23.44 -17.58 16.91
C GLY A 249 22.63 -16.87 15.80
N VAL A 250 22.99 -17.06 14.54
CA VAL A 250 22.28 -16.46 13.40
C VAL A 250 21.17 -17.41 12.96
N ALA A 251 19.96 -16.91 12.80
CA ALA A 251 18.83 -17.68 12.29
C ALA A 251 18.98 -17.86 10.76
N VAL A 252 19.00 -19.12 10.32
CA VAL A 252 19.22 -19.50 8.90
C VAL A 252 18.17 -20.48 8.46
N THR A 253 17.70 -20.33 7.22
CA THR A 253 16.81 -21.28 6.53
C THR A 253 17.49 -21.74 5.26
N VAL A 254 17.76 -23.05 5.12
CA VAL A 254 18.31 -23.64 3.90
C VAL A 254 17.17 -23.78 2.88
N VAL A 255 17.35 -23.21 1.69
CA VAL A 255 16.37 -23.24 0.59
C VAL A 255 16.66 -24.46 -0.30
N ASP A 256 17.93 -24.66 -0.66
CA ASP A 256 18.44 -25.81 -1.42
C ASP A 256 19.95 -26.00 -1.15
N ASP A 257 20.62 -26.93 -1.88
CA ASP A 257 22.02 -27.29 -1.65
C ASP A 257 23.00 -26.11 -1.89
N SER A 258 22.58 -25.09 -2.62
CA SER A 258 23.38 -23.91 -2.99
C SER A 258 22.87 -22.60 -2.41
N THR A 259 21.68 -22.58 -1.81
CA THR A 259 21.00 -21.34 -1.40
C THR A 259 20.54 -21.41 0.05
N LEU A 260 20.82 -20.36 0.82
CA LEU A 260 20.30 -20.19 2.17
C LEU A 260 19.83 -18.75 2.38
N ASP A 261 18.80 -18.61 3.21
CA ASP A 261 18.29 -17.32 3.68
C ASP A 261 18.75 -17.10 5.11
N VAL A 262 19.47 -16.01 5.35
CA VAL A 262 20.06 -15.65 6.63
C VAL A 262 19.29 -14.46 7.20
N ARG A 263 18.73 -14.60 8.41
CA ARG A 263 18.04 -13.49 9.08
C ARG A 263 19.08 -12.47 9.57
N VAL A 264 18.81 -11.20 9.26
CA VAL A 264 19.67 -10.08 9.67
C VAL A 264 18.90 -9.21 10.66
N ASP A 265 19.39 -9.14 11.89
CA ASP A 265 18.88 -8.23 12.91
C ASP A 265 19.79 -7.00 12.99
N GLY A 266 19.24 -5.79 12.92
CA GLY A 266 19.98 -4.54 13.00
C GLY A 266 20.62 -4.10 11.67
N ASP A 267 21.83 -3.51 11.70
CA ASP A 267 22.52 -2.95 10.53
C ASP A 267 23.13 -4.00 9.59
N GLY A 268 23.12 -5.27 9.99
CA GLY A 268 23.54 -6.40 9.16
C GLY A 268 25.05 -6.56 8.95
N GLY A 269 25.88 -5.59 9.33
CA GLY A 269 27.32 -5.65 9.07
C GLY A 269 27.99 -6.88 9.69
N HIS A 270 27.67 -7.19 10.93
CA HIS A 270 28.22 -8.39 11.60
C HIS A 270 27.80 -9.70 10.94
N VAL A 271 26.56 -9.80 10.45
CA VAL A 271 26.06 -11.00 9.78
C VAL A 271 26.75 -11.20 8.42
N LEU A 272 26.99 -10.11 7.69
CA LEU A 272 27.74 -10.15 6.42
C LEU A 272 29.17 -10.65 6.61
N ASP A 273 29.85 -10.21 7.67
CA ASP A 273 31.18 -10.69 8.01
C ASP A 273 31.16 -12.17 8.38
N LEU A 274 30.19 -12.62 9.19
CA LEU A 274 30.04 -14.04 9.53
C LEU A 274 29.77 -14.92 8.31
N VAL A 275 28.96 -14.47 7.37
CA VAL A 275 28.66 -15.20 6.13
C VAL A 275 29.93 -15.32 5.27
N ARG A 276 30.66 -14.20 5.09
CA ARG A 276 31.89 -14.19 4.30
C ARG A 276 32.96 -15.08 4.90
N ASP A 277 33.24 -14.91 6.19
CA ASP A 277 34.30 -15.62 6.90
C ASP A 277 33.94 -17.11 7.02
N GLY A 278 32.66 -17.46 7.28
CA GLY A 278 32.20 -18.85 7.30
C GLY A 278 32.25 -19.53 5.93
N ALA A 279 31.98 -18.80 4.84
CA ALA A 279 32.13 -19.35 3.50
C ALA A 279 33.62 -19.63 3.19
N ASP A 280 34.53 -18.74 3.57
CA ASP A 280 36.00 -18.91 3.39
C ASP A 280 36.51 -20.08 4.22
N ASP A 281 36.14 -20.18 5.50
CA ASP A 281 36.52 -21.29 6.39
C ASP A 281 36.09 -22.67 5.85
N LEU A 282 34.97 -22.76 5.17
CA LEU A 282 34.42 -23.97 4.58
C LEU A 282 34.89 -24.20 3.13
N GLY A 283 35.68 -23.28 2.57
CA GLY A 283 36.13 -23.33 1.18
C GLY A 283 34.99 -23.21 0.16
N LEU A 284 33.91 -22.52 0.52
CA LEU A 284 32.75 -22.32 -0.36
C LEU A 284 32.94 -21.06 -1.21
N ALA A 285 32.64 -21.17 -2.50
CA ALA A 285 32.58 -19.97 -3.34
C ALA A 285 31.25 -19.26 -3.15
N LEU A 286 31.32 -18.00 -2.74
CA LEU A 286 30.16 -17.10 -2.60
C LEU A 286 29.84 -16.53 -3.98
N HIS A 287 28.67 -16.88 -4.54
CA HIS A 287 28.23 -16.43 -5.86
C HIS A 287 27.39 -15.16 -5.81
N ALA A 288 26.49 -15.05 -4.83
CA ALA A 288 25.66 -13.90 -4.67
C ALA A 288 25.31 -13.65 -3.19
N LEU A 289 25.20 -12.37 -2.84
CA LEU A 289 24.64 -11.86 -1.61
C LEU A 289 23.57 -10.84 -1.99
N THR A 290 22.31 -11.22 -1.86
CA THR A 290 21.19 -10.35 -2.21
C THR A 290 20.28 -10.17 -1.01
N THR A 291 19.80 -8.94 -0.81
CA THR A 291 18.77 -8.71 0.22
C THR A 291 17.50 -9.41 -0.22
N ARG A 292 17.04 -10.40 0.55
CA ARG A 292 15.77 -11.03 0.31
C ARG A 292 14.66 -10.09 0.75
N ARG A 293 13.74 -9.82 -0.15
CA ARG A 293 12.50 -9.12 0.20
C ARG A 293 11.57 -10.13 0.84
N THR A 294 11.25 -9.90 2.10
CA THR A 294 10.31 -10.76 2.84
C THR A 294 8.92 -10.59 2.25
N SER A 295 8.24 -11.68 1.97
CA SER A 295 6.83 -11.64 1.55
C SER A 295 5.93 -11.29 2.74
N LEU A 296 4.75 -10.75 2.46
CA LEU A 296 3.73 -10.50 3.49
C LEU A 296 3.40 -11.77 4.29
N ASP A 297 3.33 -12.93 3.63
CA ASP A 297 3.00 -14.20 4.26
C ASP A 297 4.02 -14.58 5.35
N GLU A 298 5.30 -14.28 5.11
CA GLU A 298 6.37 -14.53 6.09
C GLU A 298 6.27 -13.58 7.30
N LEU A 299 5.87 -12.32 7.07
CA LEU A 299 5.63 -11.36 8.16
C LEU A 299 4.44 -11.77 9.05
N PHE A 300 3.45 -12.44 8.48
CA PHE A 300 2.31 -12.97 9.22
C PHE A 300 2.63 -14.24 10.00
N LEU A 301 3.58 -15.06 9.52
CA LEU A 301 3.99 -16.32 10.17
C LEU A 301 4.96 -16.11 11.34
N ASP A 302 5.74 -15.03 11.34
CA ASP A 302 6.82 -14.77 12.31
C ASP A 302 6.35 -14.05 13.60
N GLN A 303 5.05 -13.80 13.79
CA GLN A 303 4.56 -13.22 15.04
C GLN A 303 4.11 -14.31 16.03
N PRO A 304 4.66 -14.38 17.26
CA PRO A 304 4.15 -15.27 18.29
C PRO A 304 2.68 -14.92 18.58
N GLN A 305 1.85 -15.95 18.66
CA GLN A 305 0.42 -15.88 19.01
C GLN A 305 0.22 -15.32 20.42
#